data_6cb4173069d49d20d8aef2f91bbc22f4
#
_entry.id   6cb4173069d49d20d8aef2f91bbc22f4
#
_cell.length_a   1.000
_cell.length_b   1.000
_cell.length_c   1.000
_cell.angle_alpha   90.00
_cell.angle_beta   90.00
_cell.angle_gamma   90.00
#
_symmetry.space_group_name_H-M   'P 1'
#
loop_
_entity.id
_entity.type
_entity.pdbx_description
1 polymer ?
#
loop_
_entity_poly.entity_id
_entity_poly.type
_entity_poly.pdbx_seq_one_letter_code
_entity_poly.pdbx_strand_id
1 'polypeptide(L)'
;RRQRQMCIRERIKDDLTLESVPMIITQLEWLFYLRRIQELKSEIGDIESKLSQLDAKVLMKSLTGNSMTILKASLAQRYKNERAIISSLQGIFNGGESFLKDYPIVLSTTFSSKMCFNNDTLFDYVIMDEASQVAVDTGFLALTCAKNAVIVGDTMQLPNVITTEDAAKLDEIRKTSAVPDTYDAAKHSFLSSVLATIPNIPETLLREHYRCHPDIINFCNQKFYGGNLLIMTQLQDKDKHLLALKTSEGQHCRGHYNQREIDAVKIELMPLLDNFEETGIIAPYNSQVDYFRSQIPEIEAATVHKYQGREKDTIIMSVTDDVITEFADNANLLNVAVSRAKDKFCLVVSGNPQELKGNLHDLLGYITYQQGVVIESKLRSIYDYLFSQIESNRKSANNVSEYDSENLTFELIEKVRTSYPQLSHIKALCHYPMRNLIGDMSGLTEREAQYAMHPSTHIDFLIINRVSKQPL
;
A
#
# COMPACT_ATOMS: atom_id res chain seq x y z
N ARG A 1 21.72 15.45 -50.67
CA ARG A 1 20.94 15.12 -49.44
C ARG A 1 21.77 14.41 -48.37
N ARG A 2 22.55 13.34 -48.70
CA ARG A 2 23.42 12.62 -47.72
C ARG A 2 24.49 13.51 -47.07
N GLN A 3 25.17 14.37 -47.87
CA GLN A 3 26.17 15.31 -47.31
C GLN A 3 25.58 16.35 -46.36
N ARG A 4 24.39 16.88 -46.64
CA ARG A 4 23.71 17.80 -45.71
C ARG A 4 23.28 17.11 -44.37
N GLN A 5 22.90 15.83 -44.44
CA GLN A 5 22.59 15.05 -43.23
C GLN A 5 23.83 14.72 -42.40
N MET A 6 24.99 14.50 -43.05
CA MET A 6 26.26 14.32 -42.32
C MET A 6 26.68 15.62 -41.61
N CYS A 7 26.66 16.77 -42.28
CA CYS A 7 27.00 18.06 -41.67
C CYS A 7 26.09 18.45 -40.49
N ILE A 8 24.80 18.07 -40.54
CA ILE A 8 23.89 18.31 -39.43
C ILE A 8 24.22 17.35 -38.24
N ARG A 9 24.56 16.10 -38.50
CA ARG A 9 24.98 15.16 -37.47
C ARG A 9 26.32 15.52 -36.81
N GLU A 10 27.27 16.04 -37.58
CA GLU A 10 28.57 16.49 -37.05
C GLU A 10 28.39 17.79 -36.20
N ARG A 11 27.64 18.78 -36.68
CA ARG A 11 27.33 19.98 -35.87
C ARG A 11 26.63 19.69 -34.56
N ILE A 12 25.68 18.73 -34.56
CA ILE A 12 24.97 18.34 -33.33
C ILE A 12 25.92 17.62 -32.35
N LYS A 13 26.96 16.94 -32.82
CA LYS A 13 27.96 16.31 -31.95
C LYS A 13 28.91 17.31 -31.29
N ASP A 14 29.26 18.37 -31.98
CA ASP A 14 30.17 19.38 -31.46
C ASP A 14 29.53 20.33 -30.45
N ASP A 15 28.21 20.54 -30.55
CA ASP A 15 27.42 21.37 -29.62
C ASP A 15 26.90 20.62 -28.38
N LEU A 16 27.00 19.30 -28.35
CA LEU A 16 26.58 18.46 -27.23
C LEU A 16 27.71 18.25 -26.23
N THR A 17 27.94 19.21 -25.36
CA THR A 17 28.77 18.97 -24.15
C THR A 17 28.00 18.11 -23.14
N LEU A 18 28.72 17.29 -22.37
CA LEU A 18 28.14 16.46 -21.31
C LEU A 18 27.28 17.28 -20.31
N GLU A 19 27.59 18.56 -20.14
CA GLU A 19 26.84 19.51 -19.29
C GLU A 19 25.55 20.03 -19.93
N SER A 20 25.46 20.06 -21.27
CA SER A 20 24.26 20.53 -21.98
C SER A 20 23.19 19.45 -22.20
N VAL A 21 23.56 18.18 -22.13
CA VAL A 21 22.64 17.04 -22.37
C VAL A 21 21.45 17.03 -21.43
N PRO A 22 21.57 17.18 -20.09
CA PRO A 22 20.42 17.21 -19.19
C PRO A 22 19.45 18.35 -19.53
N MET A 23 19.96 19.53 -19.86
CA MET A 23 19.14 20.69 -20.21
C MET A 23 18.37 20.46 -21.53
N ILE A 24 19.00 19.84 -22.51
CA ILE A 24 18.35 19.49 -23.79
C ILE A 24 17.26 18.44 -23.57
N ILE A 25 17.54 17.41 -22.75
CA ILE A 25 16.54 16.41 -22.38
C ILE A 25 15.32 17.05 -21.74
N THR A 26 15.52 17.90 -20.73
CA THR A 26 14.43 18.62 -20.06
C THR A 26 13.63 19.50 -21.03
N GLN A 27 14.28 20.18 -21.96
CA GLN A 27 13.58 20.97 -22.98
C GLN A 27 12.77 20.10 -23.95
N LEU A 28 13.31 18.96 -24.38
CA LEU A 28 12.60 18.02 -25.24
C LEU A 28 11.42 17.38 -24.55
N GLU A 29 11.56 17.01 -23.29
CA GLU A 29 10.48 16.51 -22.46
C GLU A 29 9.36 17.55 -22.31
N TRP A 30 9.73 18.80 -21.99
CA TRP A 30 8.79 19.90 -21.90
C TRP A 30 8.01 20.13 -23.20
N LEU A 31 8.70 20.15 -24.35
CA LEU A 31 8.08 20.28 -25.67
C LEU A 31 7.18 19.09 -26.00
N PHE A 32 7.59 17.88 -25.65
CA PHE A 32 6.78 16.68 -25.81
C PHE A 32 5.49 16.78 -25.04
N TYR A 33 5.56 17.13 -23.74
CA TYR A 33 4.36 17.27 -22.91
C TYR A 33 3.45 18.41 -23.38
N LEU A 34 4.00 19.56 -23.78
CA LEU A 34 3.20 20.62 -24.35
C LEU A 34 2.39 20.16 -25.56
N ARG A 35 3.07 19.49 -26.49
CA ARG A 35 2.42 18.96 -27.68
C ARG A 35 1.36 17.92 -27.34
N ARG A 36 1.70 16.98 -26.45
CA ARG A 36 0.76 15.94 -26.02
C ARG A 36 -0.47 16.50 -25.33
N ILE A 37 -0.32 17.53 -24.51
CA ILE A 37 -1.45 18.24 -23.88
C ILE A 37 -2.34 18.89 -24.95
N GLN A 38 -1.78 19.48 -26.00
CA GLN A 38 -2.55 20.07 -27.09
C GLN A 38 -3.32 19.00 -27.88
N GLU A 39 -2.68 17.88 -28.21
CA GLU A 39 -3.31 16.76 -28.88
C GLU A 39 -4.49 16.21 -28.06
N LEU A 40 -4.26 15.95 -26.77
CA LEU A 40 -5.31 15.44 -25.86
C LEU A 40 -6.46 16.42 -25.69
N LYS A 41 -6.19 17.74 -25.60
CA LYS A 41 -7.25 18.75 -25.54
C LYS A 41 -8.11 18.77 -26.82
N SER A 42 -7.48 18.57 -27.98
CA SER A 42 -8.22 18.47 -29.25
C SER A 42 -9.08 17.20 -29.29
N GLU A 43 -8.53 16.06 -28.89
CA GLU A 43 -9.28 14.80 -28.82
C GLU A 43 -10.48 14.88 -27.86
N ILE A 44 -10.29 15.51 -26.69
CA ILE A 44 -11.39 15.75 -25.72
C ILE A 44 -12.46 16.61 -26.34
N GLY A 45 -12.10 17.73 -26.99
CA GLY A 45 -13.07 18.61 -27.65
C GLY A 45 -13.88 17.93 -28.75
N ASP A 46 -13.26 17.05 -29.53
CA ASP A 46 -13.94 16.25 -30.56
C ASP A 46 -14.92 15.24 -29.95
N ILE A 47 -14.52 14.59 -28.84
CA ILE A 47 -15.39 13.64 -28.13
C ILE A 47 -16.56 14.37 -27.46
N GLU A 48 -16.31 15.48 -26.79
CA GLU A 48 -17.35 16.30 -26.16
C GLU A 48 -18.37 16.82 -27.19
N SER A 49 -17.89 17.25 -28.36
CA SER A 49 -18.75 17.65 -29.45
C SER A 49 -19.67 16.50 -29.91
N LYS A 50 -19.11 15.31 -30.09
CA LYS A 50 -19.90 14.11 -30.47
C LYS A 50 -20.90 13.74 -29.39
N LEU A 51 -20.52 13.76 -28.12
CA LEU A 51 -21.39 13.45 -26.99
C LEU A 51 -22.53 14.47 -26.86
N SER A 52 -22.28 15.75 -27.08
CA SER A 52 -23.31 16.78 -27.05
C SER A 52 -24.33 16.63 -28.23
N GLN A 53 -23.86 16.22 -29.41
CA GLN A 53 -24.75 15.93 -30.55
C GLN A 53 -25.67 14.73 -30.29
N LEU A 54 -25.19 13.74 -29.56
CA LEU A 54 -25.95 12.53 -29.22
C LEU A 54 -26.91 12.71 -28.04
N ASP A 55 -26.83 13.83 -27.32
CA ASP A 55 -27.59 14.07 -26.10
C ASP A 55 -27.46 12.88 -25.10
N ALA A 56 -26.23 12.35 -24.99
CA ALA A 56 -25.93 11.08 -24.33
C ALA A 56 -26.48 11.02 -22.90
N LYS A 57 -26.44 12.14 -22.14
CA LYS A 57 -26.98 12.21 -20.79
C LYS A 57 -28.51 11.99 -20.74
N VAL A 58 -29.25 12.57 -21.69
CA VAL A 58 -30.70 12.43 -21.77
C VAL A 58 -31.06 11.00 -22.18
N LEU A 59 -30.33 10.45 -23.13
CA LEU A 59 -30.52 9.06 -23.57
C LEU A 59 -30.25 8.05 -22.47
N MET A 60 -29.15 8.22 -21.71
CA MET A 60 -28.83 7.37 -20.56
C MET A 60 -29.87 7.45 -19.45
N LYS A 61 -30.35 8.65 -19.12
CA LYS A 61 -31.45 8.83 -18.15
C LYS A 61 -32.74 8.15 -18.60
N SER A 62 -33.09 8.27 -19.88
CA SER A 62 -34.25 7.62 -20.49
C SER A 62 -34.10 6.11 -20.48
N LEU A 63 -32.94 5.59 -20.87
CA LEU A 63 -32.63 4.15 -20.86
C LEU A 63 -32.77 3.58 -19.43
N THR A 64 -32.16 4.23 -18.42
CA THR A 64 -32.26 3.80 -17.03
C THR A 64 -33.72 3.80 -16.53
N GLY A 65 -34.47 4.86 -16.83
CA GLY A 65 -35.88 4.98 -16.46
C GLY A 65 -36.76 3.89 -17.11
N ASN A 66 -36.58 3.67 -18.40
CA ASN A 66 -37.33 2.65 -19.15
C ASN A 66 -36.98 1.23 -18.71
N SER A 67 -35.69 0.94 -18.52
CA SER A 67 -35.21 -0.35 -18.02
C SER A 67 -35.74 -0.65 -16.60
N MET A 68 -35.76 0.34 -15.73
CA MET A 68 -36.33 0.20 -14.40
C MET A 68 -37.83 -0.05 -14.41
N THR A 69 -38.56 0.61 -15.33
CA THR A 69 -39.99 0.42 -15.50
C THR A 69 -40.31 -1.01 -15.99
N ILE A 70 -39.56 -1.49 -16.98
CA ILE A 70 -39.71 -2.88 -17.51
C ILE A 70 -39.40 -3.89 -16.39
N LEU A 71 -38.29 -3.68 -15.65
CA LEU A 71 -37.91 -4.55 -14.54
C LEU A 71 -39.01 -4.62 -13.47
N LYS A 72 -39.55 -3.47 -13.05
CA LYS A 72 -40.63 -3.43 -12.06
C LYS A 72 -41.92 -4.12 -12.56
N ALA A 73 -42.27 -3.90 -13.81
CA ALA A 73 -43.43 -4.57 -14.42
C ALA A 73 -43.25 -6.10 -14.49
N SER A 74 -42.05 -6.56 -14.91
CA SER A 74 -41.71 -7.98 -14.97
C SER A 74 -41.75 -8.64 -13.59
N LEU A 75 -41.17 -7.98 -12.58
CA LEU A 75 -41.17 -8.44 -11.18
C LEU A 75 -42.63 -8.50 -10.64
N ALA A 76 -43.42 -7.46 -10.86
CA ALA A 76 -44.82 -7.42 -10.43
C ALA A 76 -45.65 -8.54 -11.08
N GLN A 77 -45.37 -8.85 -12.36
CA GLN A 77 -46.04 -9.97 -13.06
C GLN A 77 -45.59 -11.32 -12.52
N ARG A 78 -44.29 -11.48 -12.25
CA ARG A 78 -43.69 -12.75 -11.77
C ARG A 78 -44.17 -13.09 -10.34
N TYR A 79 -44.25 -12.09 -9.46
CA TYR A 79 -44.53 -12.26 -8.04
C TYR A 79 -45.95 -11.80 -7.63
N LYS A 80 -46.93 -12.07 -8.48
CA LYS A 80 -48.34 -11.77 -8.19
C LYS A 80 -48.89 -12.56 -7.02
N ASN A 81 -48.39 -13.80 -6.80
CA ASN A 81 -48.85 -14.71 -5.76
C ASN A 81 -47.89 -14.64 -4.56
N GLU A 82 -48.38 -15.06 -3.41
CA GLU A 82 -47.54 -15.22 -2.21
C GLU A 82 -46.41 -16.23 -2.46
N ARG A 83 -45.20 -15.88 -2.00
CA ARG A 83 -44.06 -16.76 -2.13
C ARG A 83 -44.17 -17.91 -1.13
N ALA A 84 -43.69 -19.09 -1.52
CA ALA A 84 -43.59 -20.23 -0.62
C ALA A 84 -42.60 -19.94 0.51
N ILE A 85 -43.05 -20.08 1.76
CA ILE A 85 -42.17 -19.99 2.92
C ILE A 85 -41.49 -21.31 3.10
N ILE A 86 -40.17 -21.33 2.90
CA ILE A 86 -39.34 -22.53 3.12
C ILE A 86 -38.64 -22.40 4.46
N SER A 87 -38.98 -23.31 5.39
CA SER A 87 -38.54 -23.27 6.76
C SER A 87 -37.29 -24.10 7.06
N SER A 88 -36.77 -24.87 6.10
CA SER A 88 -35.61 -25.75 6.30
C SER A 88 -34.74 -25.91 5.06
N LEU A 89 -33.43 -26.17 5.28
CA LEU A 89 -32.48 -26.50 4.21
C LEU A 89 -32.91 -27.75 3.42
N GLN A 90 -33.49 -28.75 4.12
CA GLN A 90 -34.02 -29.95 3.48
C GLN A 90 -35.18 -29.62 2.51
N GLY A 91 -36.00 -28.66 2.86
CA GLY A 91 -37.07 -28.15 1.97
C GLY A 91 -36.52 -27.48 0.71
N ILE A 92 -35.40 -26.76 0.78
CA ILE A 92 -34.71 -26.19 -0.36
C ILE A 92 -34.16 -27.32 -1.23
N PHE A 93 -33.44 -28.27 -0.65
CA PHE A 93 -32.83 -29.38 -1.36
C PHE A 93 -33.86 -30.21 -2.15
N ASN A 94 -34.99 -30.53 -1.54
CA ASN A 94 -36.04 -31.35 -2.16
C ASN A 94 -36.96 -30.57 -3.08
N GLY A 95 -37.11 -29.26 -2.90
CA GLY A 95 -38.02 -28.38 -3.63
C GLY A 95 -37.36 -27.49 -4.69
N GLY A 96 -36.20 -27.86 -5.19
CA GLY A 96 -35.29 -27.02 -5.98
C GLY A 96 -35.97 -26.17 -7.07
N GLU A 97 -36.77 -26.77 -7.98
CA GLU A 97 -37.45 -26.01 -9.04
C GLU A 97 -38.48 -24.99 -8.51
N SER A 98 -39.24 -25.39 -7.50
CA SER A 98 -40.21 -24.48 -6.86
C SER A 98 -39.52 -23.33 -6.15
N PHE A 99 -38.42 -23.62 -5.46
CA PHE A 99 -37.59 -22.61 -4.79
C PHE A 99 -36.99 -21.61 -5.81
N LEU A 100 -36.40 -22.12 -6.91
CA LEU A 100 -35.76 -21.29 -7.93
C LEU A 100 -36.78 -20.44 -8.71
N LYS A 101 -38.03 -20.84 -8.76
CA LYS A 101 -39.07 -20.00 -9.31
C LYS A 101 -39.27 -18.68 -8.54
N ASP A 102 -39.18 -18.74 -7.22
CA ASP A 102 -39.33 -17.59 -6.35
C ASP A 102 -38.00 -16.90 -6.07
N TYR A 103 -36.91 -17.67 -5.99
CA TYR A 103 -35.53 -17.19 -5.70
C TYR A 103 -34.57 -17.63 -6.80
N PRO A 104 -34.57 -16.94 -7.95
CA PRO A 104 -33.79 -17.37 -9.14
C PRO A 104 -32.30 -17.13 -9.02
N ILE A 105 -31.84 -16.37 -8.01
CA ILE A 105 -30.44 -16.08 -7.75
C ILE A 105 -30.07 -16.74 -6.42
N VAL A 106 -29.05 -17.62 -6.47
CA VAL A 106 -28.53 -18.33 -5.32
C VAL A 106 -27.04 -18.02 -5.18
N LEU A 107 -26.62 -17.57 -3.99
CA LEU A 107 -25.24 -17.33 -3.66
C LEU A 107 -24.67 -18.55 -2.92
N SER A 108 -23.50 -19.02 -3.34
CA SER A 108 -22.82 -20.18 -2.74
C SER A 108 -21.31 -20.05 -2.95
N THR A 109 -20.53 -20.80 -2.18
CA THR A 109 -19.13 -21.05 -2.53
C THR A 109 -19.04 -22.10 -3.63
N THR A 110 -17.94 -22.14 -4.38
CA THR A 110 -17.70 -23.16 -5.40
C THR A 110 -17.81 -24.56 -4.84
N PHE A 111 -17.29 -24.78 -3.63
CA PHE A 111 -17.33 -26.08 -2.93
C PHE A 111 -18.76 -26.50 -2.56
N SER A 112 -19.57 -25.59 -2.07
CA SER A 112 -20.94 -25.88 -1.59
C SER A 112 -22.00 -25.86 -2.70
N SER A 113 -21.68 -25.35 -3.89
CA SER A 113 -22.64 -25.12 -4.96
C SER A 113 -23.43 -26.38 -5.35
N LYS A 114 -22.75 -27.52 -5.46
CA LYS A 114 -23.37 -28.80 -5.85
C LYS A 114 -24.25 -29.39 -4.74
N MET A 115 -24.02 -28.99 -3.48
CA MET A 115 -24.76 -29.49 -2.32
C MET A 115 -26.02 -28.70 -2.00
N CYS A 116 -26.24 -27.54 -2.67
CA CYS A 116 -27.39 -26.68 -2.39
C CYS A 116 -28.72 -27.28 -2.86
N PHE A 117 -28.69 -28.09 -3.93
CA PHE A 117 -29.88 -28.66 -4.56
C PHE A 117 -29.65 -30.14 -4.91
N ASN A 118 -30.74 -30.85 -5.22
CA ASN A 118 -30.64 -32.24 -5.72
C ASN A 118 -29.91 -32.27 -7.08
N ASN A 119 -29.44 -33.46 -7.45
CA ASN A 119 -28.62 -33.65 -8.67
C ASN A 119 -29.35 -33.32 -9.99
N ASP A 120 -30.68 -33.28 -9.97
CA ASP A 120 -31.52 -33.04 -11.16
C ASP A 120 -31.74 -31.53 -11.40
N THR A 121 -31.38 -30.69 -10.44
CA THR A 121 -31.55 -29.23 -10.54
C THR A 121 -30.36 -28.61 -11.26
N LEU A 122 -30.60 -28.04 -12.47
CA LEU A 122 -29.60 -27.29 -13.20
C LEU A 122 -29.99 -25.83 -13.31
N PHE A 123 -29.04 -24.95 -12.97
CA PHE A 123 -29.19 -23.51 -13.23
C PHE A 123 -29.03 -23.20 -14.72
N ASP A 124 -29.60 -22.08 -15.17
CA ASP A 124 -29.32 -21.60 -16.51
C ASP A 124 -27.89 -21.06 -16.63
N TYR A 125 -27.40 -20.39 -15.59
CA TYR A 125 -26.06 -19.82 -15.54
C TYR A 125 -25.41 -20.05 -14.17
N VAL A 126 -24.12 -20.33 -14.19
CA VAL A 126 -23.22 -20.12 -13.04
C VAL A 126 -22.34 -18.90 -13.36
N ILE A 127 -22.29 -17.95 -12.42
CA ILE A 127 -21.41 -16.80 -12.49
C ILE A 127 -20.38 -16.99 -11.38
N MET A 128 -19.13 -17.19 -11.77
CA MET A 128 -18.02 -17.43 -10.83
C MET A 128 -17.15 -16.18 -10.81
N ASP A 129 -17.11 -15.53 -9.68
CA ASP A 129 -16.24 -14.36 -9.45
C ASP A 129 -14.92 -14.78 -8.81
N GLU A 130 -13.87 -13.97 -8.99
CA GLU A 130 -12.50 -14.24 -8.50
C GLU A 130 -11.97 -15.62 -8.93
N ALA A 131 -12.26 -16.06 -10.15
CA ALA A 131 -11.93 -17.39 -10.64
C ALA A 131 -10.42 -17.68 -10.74
N SER A 132 -9.57 -16.67 -10.69
CA SER A 132 -8.12 -16.80 -10.54
C SER A 132 -7.72 -17.42 -9.19
N GLN A 133 -8.53 -17.28 -8.15
CA GLN A 133 -8.31 -17.85 -6.82
C GLN A 133 -8.97 -19.23 -6.62
N VAL A 134 -9.76 -19.68 -7.58
CA VAL A 134 -10.49 -20.95 -7.49
C VAL A 134 -9.58 -22.08 -7.92
N ALA A 135 -9.55 -23.15 -7.14
CA ALA A 135 -8.86 -24.38 -7.52
C ALA A 135 -9.58 -25.08 -8.67
N VAL A 136 -8.83 -25.79 -9.51
CA VAL A 136 -9.34 -26.43 -10.73
C VAL A 136 -10.48 -27.41 -10.43
N ASP A 137 -10.33 -28.24 -9.41
CA ASP A 137 -11.31 -29.26 -9.00
C ASP A 137 -12.63 -28.65 -8.53
N THR A 138 -12.58 -27.67 -7.64
CA THR A 138 -13.78 -26.98 -7.12
C THR A 138 -14.45 -26.11 -8.17
N GLY A 139 -13.69 -25.52 -9.08
CA GLY A 139 -14.21 -24.79 -10.22
C GLY A 139 -15.01 -25.68 -11.18
N PHE A 140 -14.47 -26.84 -11.54
CA PHE A 140 -15.19 -27.82 -12.36
C PHE A 140 -16.41 -28.39 -11.65
N LEU A 141 -16.35 -28.62 -10.34
CA LEU A 141 -17.52 -29.01 -9.57
C LEU A 141 -18.66 -27.99 -9.71
N ALA A 142 -18.36 -26.71 -9.59
CA ALA A 142 -19.34 -25.64 -9.74
C ALA A 142 -19.93 -25.57 -11.17
N LEU A 143 -19.14 -25.83 -12.22
CA LEU A 143 -19.64 -25.90 -13.60
C LEU A 143 -20.73 -26.99 -13.80
N THR A 144 -20.67 -28.07 -13.04
CA THR A 144 -21.68 -29.13 -13.13
C THR A 144 -23.08 -28.70 -12.66
N CYS A 145 -23.21 -27.52 -12.06
CA CYS A 145 -24.47 -27.00 -11.54
C CYS A 145 -25.28 -26.23 -12.56
N ALA A 146 -24.73 -25.90 -13.75
CA ALA A 146 -25.40 -25.02 -14.71
C ALA A 146 -25.15 -25.42 -16.16
N LYS A 147 -26.04 -24.95 -17.07
CA LYS A 147 -25.94 -25.14 -18.51
C LYS A 147 -24.90 -24.20 -19.15
N ASN A 148 -24.77 -23.00 -18.63
CA ASN A 148 -23.86 -21.97 -19.12
C ASN A 148 -23.02 -21.42 -17.99
N ALA A 149 -21.81 -20.91 -18.30
CA ALA A 149 -20.91 -20.34 -17.32
C ALA A 149 -20.42 -18.96 -17.74
N VAL A 150 -20.36 -18.05 -16.78
CA VAL A 150 -19.65 -16.77 -16.88
C VAL A 150 -18.54 -16.79 -15.83
N ILE A 151 -17.30 -16.78 -16.30
CA ILE A 151 -16.12 -16.91 -15.43
C ILE A 151 -15.46 -15.53 -15.37
N VAL A 152 -15.50 -14.91 -14.19
CA VAL A 152 -14.95 -13.58 -13.93
C VAL A 152 -13.68 -13.75 -13.11
N GLY A 153 -12.60 -13.10 -13.51
CA GLY A 153 -11.33 -13.15 -12.80
C GLY A 153 -10.25 -12.37 -13.53
N ASP A 154 -9.10 -12.33 -12.95
CA ASP A 154 -7.97 -11.56 -13.45
C ASP A 154 -6.69 -12.39 -13.35
N THR A 155 -6.08 -12.70 -14.49
CA THR A 155 -4.82 -13.46 -14.56
C THR A 155 -3.60 -12.69 -14.04
N MET A 156 -3.73 -11.36 -13.89
CA MET A 156 -2.71 -10.49 -13.31
C MET A 156 -2.88 -10.31 -11.80
N GLN A 157 -3.88 -10.95 -11.18
CA GLN A 157 -4.01 -11.05 -9.74
C GLN A 157 -3.48 -12.39 -9.21
N LEU A 158 -3.41 -12.51 -7.88
CA LEU A 158 -2.87 -13.71 -7.26
C LEU A 158 -3.70 -14.96 -7.60
N PRO A 159 -3.06 -16.05 -8.06
CA PRO A 159 -3.74 -17.32 -8.23
C PRO A 159 -4.03 -17.98 -6.88
N ASN A 160 -4.79 -19.07 -6.91
CA ASN A 160 -4.97 -19.95 -5.74
C ASN A 160 -3.61 -20.47 -5.25
N VAL A 161 -3.45 -20.48 -3.92
CA VAL A 161 -2.21 -20.95 -3.29
C VAL A 161 -2.32 -22.46 -3.02
N ILE A 162 -1.35 -23.20 -3.53
CA ILE A 162 -1.22 -24.65 -3.31
C ILE A 162 0.02 -24.90 -2.46
N THR A 163 -0.11 -25.68 -1.39
CA THR A 163 1.03 -26.05 -0.57
C THR A 163 1.97 -27.01 -1.33
N THR A 164 3.25 -27.04 -0.95
CA THR A 164 4.23 -27.94 -1.59
C THR A 164 3.81 -29.42 -1.42
N GLU A 165 3.19 -29.75 -0.29
CA GLU A 165 2.68 -31.10 -0.03
C GLU A 165 1.52 -31.48 -0.96
N ASP A 166 0.57 -30.56 -1.12
CA ASP A 166 -0.59 -30.79 -2.00
C ASP A 166 -0.17 -30.79 -3.47
N ALA A 167 0.77 -29.94 -3.87
CA ALA A 167 1.33 -29.97 -5.23
C ALA A 167 1.96 -31.33 -5.58
N ALA A 168 2.68 -31.96 -4.63
CA ALA A 168 3.24 -33.29 -4.83
C ALA A 168 2.16 -34.38 -4.98
N LYS A 169 1.10 -34.29 -4.17
CA LYS A 169 -0.06 -35.22 -4.29
C LYS A 169 -0.81 -35.04 -5.62
N LEU A 170 -1.01 -33.82 -6.02
CA LEU A 170 -1.66 -33.51 -7.30
C LEU A 170 -0.84 -34.00 -8.49
N ASP A 171 0.48 -33.86 -8.46
CA ASP A 171 1.36 -34.38 -9.51
C ASP A 171 1.34 -35.93 -9.59
N GLU A 172 1.24 -36.61 -8.47
CA GLU A 172 1.07 -38.06 -8.40
C GLU A 172 -0.28 -38.48 -9.02
N ILE A 173 -1.39 -37.83 -8.66
CA ILE A 173 -2.72 -38.07 -9.21
C ILE A 173 -2.71 -37.83 -10.73
N ARG A 174 -2.09 -36.73 -11.18
CA ARG A 174 -1.98 -36.42 -12.59
C ARG A 174 -1.26 -37.51 -13.38
N LYS A 175 -0.14 -38.00 -12.89
CA LYS A 175 0.64 -39.07 -13.52
C LYS A 175 -0.15 -40.37 -13.58
N THR A 176 -0.87 -40.69 -12.54
CA THR A 176 -1.64 -41.95 -12.42
C THR A 176 -2.90 -41.93 -13.31
N SER A 177 -3.56 -40.78 -13.42
CA SER A 177 -4.85 -40.65 -14.12
C SER A 177 -4.71 -40.07 -15.53
N ALA A 178 -3.47 -39.86 -16.02
CA ALA A 178 -3.17 -39.27 -17.35
C ALA A 178 -3.93 -37.96 -17.65
N VAL A 179 -4.05 -37.10 -16.65
CA VAL A 179 -4.73 -35.80 -16.77
C VAL A 179 -3.88 -34.86 -17.64
N PRO A 180 -4.46 -34.21 -18.67
CA PRO A 180 -3.75 -33.23 -19.49
C PRO A 180 -3.15 -32.07 -18.69
N ASP A 181 -2.04 -31.51 -19.17
CA ASP A 181 -1.35 -30.40 -18.49
C ASP A 181 -2.22 -29.16 -18.28
N THR A 182 -3.20 -28.91 -19.15
CA THR A 182 -4.15 -27.80 -19.02
C THR A 182 -5.05 -27.90 -17.79
N TYR A 183 -5.20 -29.08 -17.22
CA TYR A 183 -5.96 -29.34 -15.99
C TYR A 183 -5.04 -29.57 -14.77
N ASP A 184 -3.75 -29.34 -14.91
CA ASP A 184 -2.80 -29.49 -13.80
C ASP A 184 -3.09 -28.47 -12.69
N ALA A 185 -3.80 -28.91 -11.67
CA ALA A 185 -4.20 -28.07 -10.55
C ALA A 185 -3.01 -27.55 -9.72
N ALA A 186 -1.81 -28.13 -9.87
CA ALA A 186 -0.61 -27.62 -9.23
C ALA A 186 -0.03 -26.40 -9.95
N LYS A 187 -0.36 -26.21 -11.25
CA LYS A 187 0.17 -25.12 -12.08
C LYS A 187 -0.88 -24.07 -12.45
N HIS A 188 -2.14 -24.47 -12.50
CA HIS A 188 -3.22 -23.65 -12.98
C HIS A 188 -4.24 -23.33 -11.88
N SER A 189 -4.72 -22.09 -11.86
CA SER A 189 -6.00 -21.78 -11.26
C SER A 189 -7.13 -22.23 -12.19
N PHE A 190 -8.36 -22.24 -11.71
CA PHE A 190 -9.50 -22.58 -12.55
C PHE A 190 -9.60 -21.67 -13.79
N LEU A 191 -9.42 -20.33 -13.62
CA LEU A 191 -9.44 -19.40 -14.74
C LEU A 191 -8.36 -19.73 -15.78
N SER A 192 -7.11 -19.90 -15.35
CA SER A 192 -6.01 -20.21 -16.28
C SER A 192 -6.16 -21.59 -16.96
N SER A 193 -6.73 -22.57 -16.26
CA SER A 193 -7.07 -23.87 -16.81
C SER A 193 -8.12 -23.77 -17.92
N VAL A 194 -9.17 -23.00 -17.70
CA VAL A 194 -10.24 -22.76 -18.71
C VAL A 194 -9.67 -22.08 -19.95
N LEU A 195 -8.88 -21.02 -19.77
CA LEU A 195 -8.23 -20.29 -20.86
C LEU A 195 -7.28 -21.19 -21.68
N ALA A 196 -6.54 -22.08 -20.99
CA ALA A 196 -5.64 -23.03 -21.65
C ALA A 196 -6.37 -24.16 -22.39
N THR A 197 -7.58 -24.54 -21.92
CA THR A 197 -8.33 -25.69 -22.44
C THR A 197 -9.27 -25.32 -23.59
N ILE A 198 -9.89 -24.15 -23.54
CA ILE A 198 -10.89 -23.71 -24.51
C ILE A 198 -10.29 -22.65 -25.43
N PRO A 199 -9.80 -23.00 -26.62
CA PRO A 199 -9.25 -22.05 -27.54
C PRO A 199 -10.36 -21.10 -28.05
N ASN A 200 -10.03 -19.81 -28.16
CA ASN A 200 -10.94 -18.75 -28.62
C ASN A 200 -12.22 -18.60 -27.77
N ILE A 201 -12.15 -18.87 -26.47
CA ILE A 201 -13.25 -18.54 -25.56
C ILE A 201 -13.54 -17.05 -25.67
N PRO A 202 -14.81 -16.61 -25.71
CA PRO A 202 -15.12 -15.19 -25.72
C PRO A 202 -14.64 -14.51 -24.45
N GLU A 203 -13.79 -13.50 -24.61
CA GLU A 203 -13.25 -12.71 -23.49
C GLU A 203 -13.71 -11.27 -23.59
N THR A 204 -14.07 -10.67 -22.46
CA THR A 204 -14.39 -9.26 -22.35
C THR A 204 -13.59 -8.66 -21.21
N LEU A 205 -12.67 -7.74 -21.52
CA LEU A 205 -11.92 -7.00 -20.51
C LEU A 205 -12.80 -5.91 -19.91
N LEU A 206 -13.01 -5.95 -18.59
CA LEU A 206 -13.62 -4.87 -17.83
C LEU A 206 -12.57 -3.80 -17.60
N ARG A 207 -12.69 -2.70 -18.36
CA ARG A 207 -11.63 -1.69 -18.45
C ARG A 207 -11.79 -0.55 -17.45
N GLU A 208 -12.99 -0.30 -16.95
CA GLU A 208 -13.27 0.85 -16.11
C GLU A 208 -12.82 0.60 -14.66
N HIS A 209 -11.99 1.51 -14.15
CA HIS A 209 -11.47 1.45 -12.78
C HIS A 209 -12.00 2.63 -11.95
N TYR A 210 -12.65 2.32 -10.84
CA TYR A 210 -13.36 3.28 -9.98
C TYR A 210 -12.82 3.37 -8.54
N ARG A 211 -11.71 2.70 -8.23
CA ARG A 211 -11.25 2.54 -6.84
C ARG A 211 -10.09 3.47 -6.50
N CYS A 212 -8.95 3.26 -7.13
CA CYS A 212 -7.69 3.89 -6.75
C CYS A 212 -7.54 5.27 -7.36
N HIS A 213 -6.79 6.13 -6.67
CA HIS A 213 -6.32 7.40 -7.24
C HIS A 213 -5.55 7.14 -8.55
N PRO A 214 -5.69 8.02 -9.57
CA PRO A 214 -5.03 7.84 -10.87
C PRO A 214 -3.52 7.60 -10.77
N ASP A 215 -2.81 8.33 -9.92
CA ASP A 215 -1.37 8.17 -9.75
C ASP A 215 -0.98 6.77 -9.27
N ILE A 216 -1.81 6.13 -8.46
CA ILE A 216 -1.56 4.79 -7.93
C ILE A 216 -1.82 3.75 -9.01
N ILE A 217 -3.03 3.75 -9.58
CA ILE A 217 -3.44 2.69 -10.50
C ILE A 217 -2.75 2.76 -11.86
N ASN A 218 -2.26 3.93 -12.26
CA ASN A 218 -1.52 4.07 -13.51
C ASN A 218 -0.23 3.23 -13.55
N PHE A 219 0.42 2.98 -12.42
CA PHE A 219 1.51 2.01 -12.38
C PHE A 219 1.05 0.63 -12.84
N CYS A 220 -0.02 0.12 -12.22
CA CYS A 220 -0.58 -1.18 -12.58
C CYS A 220 -1.07 -1.19 -14.04
N ASN A 221 -1.73 -0.11 -14.47
CA ASN A 221 -2.24 0.03 -15.82
C ASN A 221 -1.12 -0.08 -16.86
N GLN A 222 -0.02 0.63 -16.68
CA GLN A 222 1.10 0.60 -17.61
C GLN A 222 1.87 -0.73 -17.53
N LYS A 223 2.11 -1.22 -16.32
CA LYS A 223 2.98 -2.39 -16.10
C LYS A 223 2.31 -3.71 -16.43
N PHE A 224 1.02 -3.87 -16.06
CA PHE A 224 0.33 -5.17 -16.10
C PHE A 224 -0.83 -5.22 -17.10
N TYR A 225 -1.44 -4.09 -17.43
CA TYR A 225 -2.62 -4.04 -18.30
C TYR A 225 -2.38 -3.33 -19.64
N GLY A 226 -1.12 -3.03 -19.98
CA GLY A 226 -0.74 -2.42 -21.26
C GLY A 226 -1.42 -1.09 -21.56
N GLY A 227 -1.79 -0.32 -20.52
CA GLY A 227 -2.48 0.96 -20.68
C GLY A 227 -3.97 0.86 -21.03
N ASN A 228 -4.57 -0.32 -20.91
CA ASN A 228 -5.95 -0.56 -21.36
C ASN A 228 -7.03 -0.15 -20.34
N LEU A 229 -6.68 0.11 -19.07
CA LEU A 229 -7.65 0.52 -18.06
C LEU A 229 -8.10 1.98 -18.29
N LEU A 230 -9.38 2.21 -18.13
CA LEU A 230 -10.03 3.53 -18.13
C LEU A 230 -10.20 3.96 -16.67
N ILE A 231 -9.41 4.93 -16.26
CA ILE A 231 -9.45 5.42 -14.88
C ILE A 231 -10.58 6.42 -14.75
N MET A 232 -11.60 6.06 -13.97
CA MET A 232 -12.82 6.85 -13.77
C MET A 232 -12.81 7.67 -12.48
N THR A 233 -11.82 7.45 -11.62
CA THR A 233 -11.60 8.25 -10.42
C THR A 233 -11.12 9.65 -10.78
N GLN A 234 -11.64 10.67 -10.09
CA GLN A 234 -11.30 12.07 -10.36
C GLN A 234 -10.11 12.51 -9.52
N LEU A 235 -9.27 13.36 -10.09
CA LEU A 235 -8.25 14.10 -9.35
C LEU A 235 -8.96 15.14 -8.46
N GLN A 236 -8.91 14.97 -7.15
CA GLN A 236 -9.64 15.86 -6.23
C GLN A 236 -8.74 16.88 -5.53
N ASP A 237 -7.43 16.64 -5.44
CA ASP A 237 -6.52 17.51 -4.69
C ASP A 237 -5.11 17.58 -5.28
N LYS A 238 -4.23 18.32 -4.57
CA LYS A 238 -2.80 18.46 -4.90
C LYS A 238 -1.90 17.63 -3.99
N ASP A 239 -2.47 16.73 -3.21
CA ASP A 239 -1.73 15.89 -2.27
C ASP A 239 -0.84 14.88 -3.00
N LYS A 240 0.14 14.38 -2.30
CA LYS A 240 1.02 13.32 -2.80
C LYS A 240 0.45 11.96 -2.42
N HIS A 241 0.07 11.19 -3.43
CA HIS A 241 -0.57 9.89 -3.26
C HIS A 241 0.42 8.72 -3.26
N LEU A 242 1.67 8.98 -3.67
CA LEU A 242 2.73 7.99 -3.75
C LEU A 242 3.87 8.36 -2.81
N LEU A 243 4.22 7.45 -1.92
CA LEU A 243 5.33 7.60 -0.98
C LEU A 243 6.27 6.38 -1.08
N ALA A 244 7.55 6.61 -0.86
CA ALA A 244 8.53 5.55 -0.67
C ALA A 244 9.37 5.89 0.56
N LEU A 245 9.51 4.93 1.46
CA LEU A 245 10.41 4.99 2.61
C LEU A 245 11.55 4.00 2.39
N LYS A 246 12.76 4.50 2.22
CA LYS A 246 13.96 3.69 2.11
C LYS A 246 14.63 3.56 3.46
N THR A 247 14.80 2.36 3.95
CA THR A 247 15.55 2.13 5.18
C THR A 247 17.05 2.27 4.93
N SER A 248 17.86 2.32 6.00
CA SER A 248 19.32 2.37 5.86
C SER A 248 19.84 1.13 5.13
N GLU A 249 20.94 1.30 4.39
CA GLU A 249 21.65 0.19 3.74
C GLU A 249 22.12 -0.87 4.77
N GLY A 250 22.20 -2.12 4.35
CA GLY A 250 22.69 -3.24 5.15
C GLY A 250 21.80 -4.46 5.10
N GLN A 251 22.17 -5.51 5.83
CA GLN A 251 21.40 -6.74 5.95
C GLN A 251 20.62 -6.72 7.27
N HIS A 252 19.35 -6.39 7.17
CA HIS A 252 18.45 -6.25 8.32
C HIS A 252 17.37 -7.34 8.39
N CYS A 253 17.10 -8.00 7.26
CA CYS A 253 16.14 -9.10 7.16
C CYS A 253 16.70 -10.39 7.80
N ARG A 254 15.90 -11.06 8.62
CA ARG A 254 16.23 -12.34 9.27
C ARG A 254 15.03 -13.26 9.23
N GLY A 255 15.09 -14.33 8.43
CA GLY A 255 14.00 -15.31 8.37
C GLY A 255 12.65 -14.70 7.94
N HIS A 256 12.66 -13.86 6.90
CA HIS A 256 11.48 -13.14 6.38
C HIS A 256 10.86 -12.15 7.39
N TYR A 257 11.69 -11.52 8.18
CA TYR A 257 11.34 -10.52 9.15
C TYR A 257 12.40 -9.40 9.15
N ASN A 258 11.98 -8.16 9.10
CA ASN A 258 12.82 -6.95 9.05
C ASN A 258 12.34 -5.93 10.08
N GLN A 259 12.99 -5.92 11.26
CA GLN A 259 12.66 -4.97 12.32
C GLN A 259 12.89 -3.53 11.89
N ARG A 260 13.86 -3.28 11.01
CA ARG A 260 14.18 -1.94 10.55
C ARG A 260 13.03 -1.29 9.79
N GLU A 261 12.33 -2.05 8.94
CA GLU A 261 11.16 -1.54 8.25
C GLU A 261 10.02 -1.23 9.23
N ILE A 262 9.81 -2.08 10.25
CA ILE A 262 8.80 -1.86 11.29
C ILE A 262 9.08 -0.58 12.08
N ASP A 263 10.32 -0.39 12.51
CA ASP A 263 10.74 0.80 13.26
C ASP A 263 10.61 2.07 12.41
N ALA A 264 10.99 1.99 11.13
CA ALA A 264 10.86 3.11 10.20
C ALA A 264 9.37 3.48 9.95
N VAL A 265 8.50 2.49 9.77
CA VAL A 265 7.05 2.72 9.67
C VAL A 265 6.54 3.40 10.93
N LYS A 266 6.90 2.88 12.11
CA LYS A 266 6.42 3.39 13.40
C LYS A 266 6.86 4.82 13.67
N ILE A 267 8.11 5.17 13.35
CA ILE A 267 8.69 6.46 13.71
C ILE A 267 8.51 7.50 12.61
N GLU A 268 8.61 7.10 11.35
CA GLU A 268 8.70 8.04 10.24
C GLU A 268 7.42 8.11 9.39
N LEU A 269 6.65 7.01 9.27
CA LEU A 269 5.40 7.02 8.51
C LEU A 269 4.15 7.25 9.36
N MET A 270 4.02 6.61 10.52
CA MET A 270 2.82 6.77 11.36
C MET A 270 2.49 8.22 11.72
N PRO A 271 3.49 9.10 12.00
CA PRO A 271 3.20 10.52 12.24
C PRO A 271 2.63 11.29 11.04
N LEU A 272 2.73 10.72 9.84
CA LEU A 272 2.23 11.31 8.57
C LEU A 272 0.85 10.76 8.18
N LEU A 273 0.29 9.83 8.97
CA LEU A 273 -1.00 9.20 8.69
C LEU A 273 -2.12 9.95 9.39
N ASP A 274 -3.17 10.24 8.65
CA ASP A 274 -4.35 10.95 9.16
C ASP A 274 -5.34 10.02 9.88
N ASN A 275 -5.46 8.75 9.42
CA ASN A 275 -6.43 7.80 9.94
C ASN A 275 -5.88 6.37 9.95
N PHE A 276 -5.70 5.80 11.14
CA PHE A 276 -5.19 4.44 11.30
C PHE A 276 -6.22 3.36 10.94
N GLU A 277 -7.51 3.62 11.15
CA GLU A 277 -8.59 2.67 10.83
C GLU A 277 -8.70 2.45 9.31
N GLU A 278 -8.47 3.51 8.51
CA GLU A 278 -8.46 3.46 7.04
C GLU A 278 -7.04 3.25 6.48
N THR A 279 -6.09 2.85 7.32
CA THR A 279 -4.75 2.44 6.91
C THR A 279 -4.60 0.92 7.03
N GLY A 280 -3.89 0.32 6.08
CA GLY A 280 -3.54 -1.10 6.10
C GLY A 280 -2.05 -1.32 5.86
N ILE A 281 -1.46 -2.30 6.53
CA ILE A 281 -0.09 -2.75 6.31
C ILE A 281 -0.11 -4.09 5.59
N ILE A 282 0.61 -4.17 4.49
CA ILE A 282 0.72 -5.38 3.67
C ILE A 282 2.18 -5.81 3.61
N ALA A 283 2.44 -7.11 3.78
CA ALA A 283 3.77 -7.68 3.58
C ALA A 283 3.68 -9.03 2.85
N PRO A 284 4.75 -9.49 2.18
CA PRO A 284 4.77 -10.79 1.52
C PRO A 284 4.68 -11.96 2.51
N TYR A 285 5.28 -11.82 3.69
CA TYR A 285 5.53 -12.92 4.63
C TYR A 285 4.71 -12.81 5.92
N ASN A 286 4.20 -13.96 6.41
CA ASN A 286 3.45 -14.03 7.66
C ASN A 286 4.27 -13.55 8.87
N SER A 287 5.56 -13.90 8.94
CA SER A 287 6.43 -13.46 10.04
C SER A 287 6.48 -11.94 10.15
N GLN A 288 6.65 -11.22 9.04
CA GLN A 288 6.64 -9.76 9.04
C GLN A 288 5.30 -9.19 9.52
N VAL A 289 4.21 -9.78 9.04
CA VAL A 289 2.84 -9.40 9.44
C VAL A 289 2.61 -9.59 10.94
N ASP A 290 3.05 -10.72 11.50
CA ASP A 290 2.84 -11.03 12.92
C ASP A 290 3.62 -10.05 13.82
N TYR A 291 4.80 -9.62 13.41
CA TYR A 291 5.54 -8.57 14.11
C TYR A 291 4.89 -7.19 13.98
N PHE A 292 4.36 -6.83 12.79
CA PHE A 292 3.58 -5.60 12.66
C PHE A 292 2.37 -5.60 13.61
N ARG A 293 1.61 -6.68 13.67
CA ARG A 293 0.46 -6.83 14.58
C ARG A 293 0.82 -6.68 16.05
N SER A 294 2.00 -7.20 16.43
CA SER A 294 2.45 -7.11 17.82
C SER A 294 2.98 -5.73 18.21
N GLN A 295 3.57 -4.99 17.27
CA GLN A 295 4.26 -3.72 17.54
C GLN A 295 3.47 -2.48 17.10
N ILE A 296 2.53 -2.63 16.18
CA ILE A 296 1.63 -1.58 15.67
C ILE A 296 0.19 -2.15 15.62
N PRO A 297 -0.41 -2.47 16.77
CA PRO A 297 -1.74 -3.07 16.83
C PRO A 297 -2.86 -2.13 16.37
N GLU A 298 -2.58 -0.84 16.25
CA GLU A 298 -3.53 0.19 15.83
C GLU A 298 -3.87 0.12 14.34
N ILE A 299 -2.99 -0.53 13.53
CA ILE A 299 -3.16 -0.64 12.08
C ILE A 299 -3.34 -2.11 11.71
N GLU A 300 -4.34 -2.39 10.89
CA GLU A 300 -4.57 -3.73 10.38
C GLU A 300 -3.41 -4.19 9.48
N ALA A 301 -2.74 -5.31 9.84
CA ALA A 301 -1.69 -5.89 9.05
C ALA A 301 -2.08 -7.28 8.53
N ALA A 302 -1.80 -7.56 7.25
CA ALA A 302 -2.03 -8.88 6.65
C ALA A 302 -1.05 -9.16 5.51
N THR A 303 -0.95 -10.43 5.11
CA THR A 303 -0.23 -10.76 3.87
C THR A 303 -1.04 -10.29 2.66
N VAL A 304 -0.34 -10.07 1.54
CA VAL A 304 -0.99 -9.65 0.28
C VAL A 304 -2.13 -10.59 -0.09
N HIS A 305 -1.95 -11.91 0.07
CA HIS A 305 -2.98 -12.92 -0.20
C HIS A 305 -4.23 -12.74 0.67
N LYS A 306 -4.06 -12.46 1.97
CA LYS A 306 -5.18 -12.24 2.90
C LYS A 306 -5.82 -10.88 2.75
N TYR A 307 -5.14 -9.95 2.06
CA TYR A 307 -5.65 -8.61 1.77
C TYR A 307 -6.43 -8.55 0.45
N GLN A 308 -6.41 -9.62 -0.34
CA GLN A 308 -7.17 -9.71 -1.57
C GLN A 308 -8.68 -9.57 -1.28
N GLY A 309 -9.41 -8.81 -2.08
CA GLY A 309 -10.81 -8.46 -1.84
C GLY A 309 -11.03 -7.31 -0.82
N ARG A 310 -9.99 -6.86 -0.12
CA ARG A 310 -10.07 -5.73 0.82
C ARG A 310 -9.46 -4.47 0.20
N GLU A 311 -9.75 -3.33 0.79
CA GLU A 311 -9.20 -2.03 0.37
C GLU A 311 -9.14 -1.08 1.56
N LYS A 312 -8.22 -0.12 1.53
CA LYS A 312 -8.07 0.95 2.50
C LYS A 312 -7.72 2.25 1.78
N ASP A 313 -7.96 3.37 2.45
CA ASP A 313 -7.56 4.66 1.88
C ASP A 313 -6.04 4.74 1.75
N THR A 314 -5.31 4.30 2.77
CA THR A 314 -3.85 4.22 2.76
C THR A 314 -3.36 2.78 2.89
N ILE A 315 -2.44 2.38 2.01
CA ILE A 315 -1.73 1.10 2.10
C ILE A 315 -0.23 1.34 2.27
N ILE A 316 0.34 0.68 3.27
CA ILE A 316 1.78 0.61 3.49
C ILE A 316 2.24 -0.79 3.11
N MET A 317 3.07 -0.91 2.08
CA MET A 317 3.66 -2.17 1.66
C MET A 317 5.09 -2.28 2.18
N SER A 318 5.33 -3.22 3.12
CA SER A 318 6.66 -3.58 3.62
C SER A 318 7.20 -4.71 2.74
N VAL A 319 8.35 -4.49 2.08
CA VAL A 319 8.98 -5.47 1.19
C VAL A 319 9.66 -6.58 1.99
N THR A 320 10.15 -6.26 3.17
CA THR A 320 10.80 -7.19 4.13
C THR A 320 12.22 -7.57 3.73
N ASP A 321 12.43 -7.98 2.50
CA ASP A 321 13.70 -8.53 2.02
C ASP A 321 14.73 -7.41 1.73
N ASP A 322 15.95 -7.59 2.20
CA ASP A 322 17.08 -6.72 1.84
C ASP A 322 17.60 -7.07 0.44
N VAL A 323 17.60 -8.36 0.09
CA VAL A 323 17.84 -8.90 -1.24
C VAL A 323 16.50 -9.39 -1.78
N ILE A 324 16.01 -8.72 -2.80
CA ILE A 324 14.68 -9.00 -3.33
C ILE A 324 14.59 -10.40 -3.90
N THR A 325 13.67 -11.20 -3.34
CA THR A 325 13.37 -12.55 -3.82
C THR A 325 12.36 -12.51 -4.98
N GLU A 326 12.35 -13.56 -5.81
CA GLU A 326 11.34 -13.70 -6.87
C GLU A 326 9.90 -13.71 -6.30
N PHE A 327 9.73 -14.16 -5.06
CA PHE A 327 8.43 -14.16 -4.40
C PHE A 327 7.97 -12.75 -4.03
N ALA A 328 8.85 -11.92 -3.45
CA ALA A 328 8.52 -10.54 -3.09
C ALA A 328 8.36 -9.65 -4.34
N ASP A 329 9.08 -9.95 -5.45
CA ASP A 329 9.01 -9.23 -6.73
C ASP A 329 7.94 -9.80 -7.69
N ASN A 330 7.09 -10.73 -7.22
CA ASN A 330 6.09 -11.33 -8.07
C ASN A 330 5.09 -10.28 -8.60
N ALA A 331 4.88 -10.27 -9.91
CA ALA A 331 4.04 -9.31 -10.61
C ALA A 331 2.60 -9.27 -10.08
N ASN A 332 2.00 -10.45 -9.87
CA ASN A 332 0.63 -10.58 -9.39
C ASN A 332 0.50 -10.09 -7.94
N LEU A 333 1.51 -10.40 -7.11
CA LEU A 333 1.57 -9.94 -5.72
C LEU A 333 1.62 -8.40 -5.66
N LEU A 334 2.50 -7.80 -6.47
CA LEU A 334 2.67 -6.35 -6.51
C LEU A 334 1.44 -5.64 -7.07
N ASN A 335 0.84 -6.19 -8.15
CA ASN A 335 -0.39 -5.66 -8.73
C ASN A 335 -1.53 -5.64 -7.69
N VAL A 336 -1.72 -6.74 -6.95
CA VAL A 336 -2.71 -6.80 -5.88
C VAL A 336 -2.39 -5.79 -4.78
N ALA A 337 -1.15 -5.73 -4.28
CA ALA A 337 -0.76 -4.84 -3.19
C ALA A 337 -1.02 -3.37 -3.53
N VAL A 338 -0.58 -2.90 -4.70
CA VAL A 338 -0.74 -1.52 -5.14
C VAL A 338 -2.22 -1.17 -5.33
N SER A 339 -3.00 -2.07 -5.95
CA SER A 339 -4.42 -1.84 -6.23
C SER A 339 -5.34 -1.91 -5.00
N ARG A 340 -4.81 -2.16 -3.80
CA ARG A 340 -5.58 -2.09 -2.53
C ARG A 340 -5.69 -0.68 -1.96
N ALA A 341 -4.81 0.24 -2.39
CA ALA A 341 -4.82 1.63 -1.94
C ALA A 341 -5.82 2.45 -2.73
N LYS A 342 -6.75 3.13 -2.04
CA LYS A 342 -7.67 4.06 -2.71
C LYS A 342 -7.02 5.40 -2.94
N ASP A 343 -6.38 5.97 -1.92
CA ASP A 343 -5.89 7.35 -1.91
C ASP A 343 -4.37 7.46 -1.78
N LYS A 344 -3.72 6.73 -0.86
CA LYS A 344 -2.28 6.80 -0.63
C LYS A 344 -1.63 5.42 -0.64
N PHE A 345 -0.51 5.30 -1.34
CA PHE A 345 0.32 4.10 -1.35
C PHE A 345 1.73 4.42 -0.88
N CYS A 346 2.19 3.70 0.14
CA CYS A 346 3.52 3.85 0.73
C CYS A 346 4.32 2.56 0.52
N LEU A 347 5.43 2.65 -0.21
CA LEU A 347 6.38 1.55 -0.38
C LEU A 347 7.49 1.66 0.67
N VAL A 348 7.66 0.63 1.51
CA VAL A 348 8.78 0.53 2.45
C VAL A 348 9.77 -0.51 1.94
N VAL A 349 10.99 -0.10 1.68
CA VAL A 349 12.00 -0.93 1.00
C VAL A 349 13.38 -0.69 1.60
N SER A 350 14.26 -1.70 1.49
CA SER A 350 15.67 -1.55 1.88
C SER A 350 16.36 -0.45 1.07
N GLY A 351 17.25 0.28 1.71
CA GLY A 351 18.07 1.32 1.08
C GLY A 351 19.16 0.81 0.15
N ASN A 352 19.34 -0.51 -0.01
CA ASN A 352 20.39 -1.11 -0.85
C ASN A 352 20.10 -0.86 -2.34
N PRO A 353 20.72 0.14 -2.99
CA PRO A 353 20.32 0.56 -4.34
C PRO A 353 20.70 -0.43 -5.43
N GLN A 354 21.68 -1.31 -5.17
CA GLN A 354 22.20 -2.24 -6.19
C GLN A 354 21.39 -3.55 -6.29
N GLU A 355 20.50 -3.80 -5.34
CA GLU A 355 19.76 -5.06 -5.23
C GLU A 355 18.28 -4.91 -5.65
N LEU A 356 17.82 -3.70 -5.86
CA LEU A 356 16.49 -3.44 -6.42
C LEU A 356 16.50 -3.68 -7.93
N LYS A 357 15.93 -4.80 -8.35
CA LYS A 357 15.70 -5.16 -9.76
C LYS A 357 14.25 -5.59 -9.92
N GLY A 358 13.78 -5.65 -11.17
CA GLY A 358 12.44 -6.16 -11.50
C GLY A 358 11.31 -5.18 -11.20
N ASN A 359 10.19 -5.71 -10.74
CA ASN A 359 8.95 -4.95 -10.61
C ASN A 359 8.98 -3.92 -9.48
N LEU A 360 9.63 -4.23 -8.36
CA LEU A 360 9.80 -3.29 -7.23
C LEU A 360 10.73 -2.13 -7.60
N HIS A 361 11.77 -2.38 -8.39
CA HIS A 361 12.61 -1.32 -8.94
C HIS A 361 11.78 -0.36 -9.82
N ASP A 362 10.97 -0.93 -10.71
CA ASP A 362 10.11 -0.14 -11.60
C ASP A 362 9.06 0.66 -10.82
N LEU A 363 8.51 0.09 -9.73
CA LEU A 363 7.59 0.82 -8.84
C LEU A 363 8.28 1.99 -8.14
N LEU A 364 9.47 1.79 -7.58
CA LEU A 364 10.23 2.88 -6.96
C LEU A 364 10.61 3.95 -7.98
N GLY A 365 11.02 3.53 -9.18
CA GLY A 365 11.27 4.43 -10.31
C GLY A 365 10.04 5.23 -10.70
N TYR A 366 8.88 4.58 -10.75
CA TYR A 366 7.60 5.23 -11.04
C TYR A 366 7.21 6.24 -9.95
N ILE A 367 7.35 5.89 -8.66
CA ILE A 367 7.08 6.81 -7.55
C ILE A 367 7.95 8.08 -7.69
N THR A 368 9.23 7.90 -8.01
CA THR A 368 10.16 9.00 -8.21
C THR A 368 9.79 9.86 -9.44
N TYR A 369 9.43 9.21 -10.55
CA TYR A 369 9.01 9.87 -11.79
C TYR A 369 7.75 10.71 -11.60
N GLN A 370 6.77 10.22 -10.85
CA GLN A 370 5.53 10.92 -10.50
C GLN A 370 5.74 12.00 -9.42
N GLN A 371 7.00 12.30 -9.07
CA GLN A 371 7.34 13.26 -8.02
C GLN A 371 6.68 12.92 -6.67
N GLY A 372 6.50 11.64 -6.38
CA GLY A 372 6.08 11.13 -5.08
C GLY A 372 7.10 11.51 -3.99
N VAL A 373 6.69 11.36 -2.74
CA VAL A 373 7.56 11.65 -1.60
C VAL A 373 8.51 10.47 -1.38
N VAL A 374 9.82 10.69 -1.49
CA VAL A 374 10.84 9.69 -1.15
C VAL A 374 11.50 10.11 0.15
N ILE A 375 11.34 9.30 1.18
CA ILE A 375 11.91 9.50 2.51
C ILE A 375 13.10 8.57 2.67
N GLU A 376 14.27 9.13 2.92
CA GLU A 376 15.45 8.38 3.34
C GLU A 376 15.41 8.27 4.87
N SER A 377 15.29 7.04 5.39
CA SER A 377 15.18 6.82 6.83
C SER A 377 16.39 7.34 7.59
N LYS A 378 16.14 8.02 8.68
CA LYS A 378 17.16 8.51 9.61
C LYS A 378 17.63 7.43 10.59
N LEU A 379 16.90 6.32 10.67
CA LEU A 379 17.20 5.21 11.56
C LEU A 379 18.34 4.36 10.98
N ARG A 380 19.57 4.62 11.38
CA ARG A 380 20.76 3.90 10.92
C ARG A 380 21.20 2.78 11.86
N SER A 381 20.81 2.87 13.14
CA SER A 381 21.18 1.90 14.16
C SER A 381 20.06 1.68 15.17
N ILE A 382 20.17 0.64 16.00
CA ILE A 382 19.26 0.44 17.14
C ILE A 382 19.34 1.59 18.14
N TYR A 383 20.49 2.27 18.20
CA TYR A 383 20.69 3.44 19.07
C TYR A 383 19.83 4.62 18.61
N ASP A 384 19.70 4.85 17.30
CA ASP A 384 18.84 5.92 16.76
C ASP A 384 17.37 5.68 17.14
N TYR A 385 16.94 4.41 17.12
CA TYR A 385 15.59 4.03 17.58
C TYR A 385 15.40 4.31 19.07
N LEU A 386 16.34 3.90 19.92
CA LEU A 386 16.30 4.16 21.36
C LEU A 386 16.36 5.67 21.64
N PHE A 387 17.21 6.39 20.92
CA PHE A 387 17.29 7.85 21.04
C PHE A 387 16.01 8.57 20.62
N SER A 388 15.36 8.15 19.54
CA SER A 388 14.10 8.76 19.10
C SER A 388 12.97 8.57 20.11
N GLN A 389 12.92 7.42 20.80
CA GLN A 389 11.97 7.21 21.90
C GLN A 389 12.30 8.12 23.11
N ILE A 390 13.57 8.28 23.43
CA ILE A 390 13.99 9.20 24.48
C ILE A 390 13.66 10.64 24.10
N GLU A 391 13.90 11.02 22.85
CA GLU A 391 13.63 12.37 22.34
C GLU A 391 12.12 12.69 22.29
N SER A 392 11.27 11.73 21.92
CA SER A 392 9.81 11.92 21.95
C SER A 392 9.29 12.11 23.37
N ASN A 393 9.85 11.37 24.33
CA ASN A 393 9.53 11.55 25.75
C ASN A 393 10.05 12.90 26.29
N ARG A 394 11.14 13.42 25.72
CA ARG A 394 11.74 14.72 26.10
C ARG A 394 10.96 15.93 25.58
N LYS A 395 10.37 15.86 24.41
CA LYS A 395 9.52 16.96 23.86
C LYS A 395 8.31 17.27 24.73
N SER A 396 7.96 16.39 25.65
CA SER A 396 6.92 16.59 26.66
C SER A 396 7.44 17.17 27.98
N ALA A 397 8.76 17.26 28.19
CA ALA A 397 9.37 17.80 29.42
C ALA A 397 9.66 19.31 29.29
N ASN A 398 9.54 20.04 30.40
CA ASN A 398 9.91 21.46 30.45
C ASN A 398 11.41 21.62 30.23
N ASN A 399 11.81 22.09 29.05
CA ASN A 399 13.19 22.42 28.75
C ASN A 399 13.66 23.58 29.63
N VAL A 400 14.79 23.39 30.30
CA VAL A 400 15.41 24.40 31.20
C VAL A 400 16.52 25.19 30.48
N SER A 401 16.96 24.72 29.31
CA SER A 401 18.00 25.31 28.47
C SER A 401 17.74 25.11 26.97
N GLU A 402 18.45 25.91 26.15
CA GLU A 402 18.55 25.72 24.71
C GLU A 402 19.43 24.51 24.34
N TYR A 403 20.30 24.07 25.25
CA TYR A 403 21.25 22.97 25.01
C TYR A 403 20.72 21.64 25.54
N ASP A 404 20.70 20.65 24.66
CA ASP A 404 20.22 19.30 24.96
C ASP A 404 20.99 18.59 26.07
N SER A 405 22.33 18.82 26.15
CA SER A 405 23.18 18.27 27.19
C SER A 405 22.79 18.77 28.58
N GLU A 406 22.39 20.01 28.69
CA GLU A 406 21.95 20.61 29.96
C GLU A 406 20.57 20.09 30.37
N ASN A 407 19.63 19.97 29.40
CA ASN A 407 18.32 19.39 29.66
C ASN A 407 18.43 17.95 30.15
N LEU A 408 19.28 17.12 29.52
CA LEU A 408 19.56 15.74 29.96
C LEU A 408 20.14 15.68 31.36
N THR A 409 21.10 16.56 31.65
CA THR A 409 21.74 16.62 32.96
C THR A 409 20.72 17.00 34.04
N PHE A 410 19.88 17.97 33.76
CA PHE A 410 18.80 18.38 34.68
C PHE A 410 17.81 17.24 34.96
N GLU A 411 17.35 16.54 33.92
CA GLU A 411 16.49 15.36 34.06
C GLU A 411 17.14 14.26 34.90
N LEU A 412 18.43 14.00 34.69
CA LEU A 412 19.17 13.02 35.46
C LEU A 412 19.24 13.42 36.95
N ILE A 413 19.54 14.70 37.24
CA ILE A 413 19.55 15.22 38.61
C ILE A 413 18.18 15.04 39.27
N GLU A 414 17.10 15.40 38.58
CA GLU A 414 15.73 15.27 39.10
C GLU A 414 15.32 13.80 39.30
N LYS A 415 15.70 12.93 38.37
CA LYS A 415 15.46 11.47 38.49
C LYS A 415 16.19 10.87 39.69
N VAL A 416 17.48 11.21 39.89
CA VAL A 416 18.25 10.77 41.06
C VAL A 416 17.61 11.30 42.32
N ARG A 417 17.26 12.60 42.37
CA ARG A 417 16.62 13.21 43.53
C ARG A 417 15.31 12.54 43.90
N THR A 418 14.48 12.16 42.93
CA THR A 418 13.19 11.49 43.15
C THR A 418 13.36 10.00 43.51
N SER A 419 14.39 9.34 43.03
CA SER A 419 14.68 7.93 43.31
C SER A 419 15.24 7.70 44.71
N TYR A 420 15.85 8.72 45.32
CA TYR A 420 16.48 8.61 46.63
C TYR A 420 15.85 9.57 47.63
N PRO A 421 15.00 9.11 48.57
CA PRO A 421 14.26 9.95 49.52
C PRO A 421 15.17 10.86 50.39
N GLN A 422 16.38 10.41 50.67
CA GLN A 422 17.37 11.19 51.41
C GLN A 422 17.83 12.47 50.66
N LEU A 423 17.62 12.54 49.36
CA LEU A 423 17.98 13.70 48.52
C LEU A 423 16.80 14.65 48.28
N SER A 424 15.64 14.42 48.92
CA SER A 424 14.45 15.26 48.75
C SER A 424 14.65 16.71 49.18
N HIS A 425 15.63 16.96 50.03
CA HIS A 425 15.99 18.29 50.54
C HIS A 425 16.86 19.12 49.61
N ILE A 426 17.38 18.56 48.50
CA ILE A 426 18.15 19.29 47.51
C ILE A 426 17.29 19.85 46.38
N LYS A 427 17.78 20.89 45.70
CA LYS A 427 17.23 21.50 44.52
C LYS A 427 18.32 21.89 43.55
N ALA A 428 18.16 21.59 42.28
CA ALA A 428 19.01 22.12 41.21
C ALA A 428 18.43 23.47 40.74
N LEU A 429 19.31 24.45 40.57
CA LEU A 429 19.01 25.71 39.90
C LEU A 429 19.85 25.75 38.62
N CYS A 430 19.18 26.06 37.50
CA CYS A 430 19.85 26.16 36.21
C CYS A 430 20.27 27.60 35.93
N HIS A 431 21.37 27.77 35.18
CA HIS A 431 21.91 29.08 34.74
C HIS A 431 22.05 30.10 35.88
N TYR A 432 22.60 29.66 36.99
CA TYR A 432 22.72 30.55 38.16
C TYR A 432 23.87 31.54 38.00
N PRO A 433 23.60 32.88 38.05
CA PRO A 433 24.61 33.90 37.79
C PRO A 433 25.77 33.80 38.77
N MET A 434 27.00 33.73 38.25
CA MET A 434 28.21 33.56 39.07
C MET A 434 28.42 34.71 40.05
N ARG A 435 28.05 35.93 39.66
CA ARG A 435 28.09 37.14 40.54
C ARG A 435 27.27 37.02 41.83
N ASN A 436 26.28 36.13 41.87
CA ASN A 436 25.48 35.93 43.08
C ASN A 436 26.06 34.88 44.03
N LEU A 437 27.09 34.13 43.61
CA LEU A 437 27.80 33.14 44.41
C LEU A 437 29.05 33.66 45.06
N ILE A 438 29.74 34.57 44.39
CA ILE A 438 31.03 35.10 44.83
C ILE A 438 30.75 36.39 45.62
N GLY A 439 30.77 36.26 46.98
CA GLY A 439 30.54 37.40 47.88
C GLY A 439 31.81 38.20 48.17
N ASP A 440 32.99 37.57 48.04
CA ASP A 440 34.30 38.22 48.33
C ASP A 440 35.18 38.09 47.06
N MET A 441 35.61 39.23 46.54
CA MET A 441 36.43 39.35 45.33
C MET A 441 37.91 39.52 45.63
N SER A 442 38.29 39.60 46.92
CA SER A 442 39.66 39.95 47.33
C SER A 442 40.72 38.93 46.93
N GLY A 443 40.33 37.68 46.67
CA GLY A 443 41.20 36.61 46.20
C GLY A 443 41.28 36.43 44.66
N LEU A 444 40.59 37.27 43.87
CA LEU A 444 40.54 37.17 42.42
C LEU A 444 41.44 38.23 41.75
N THR A 445 42.02 37.90 40.63
CA THR A 445 42.68 38.89 39.77
C THR A 445 41.61 39.80 39.13
N GLU A 446 42.03 40.99 38.69
CA GLU A 446 41.10 41.96 38.05
C GLU A 446 40.34 41.38 36.86
N ARG A 447 40.98 40.50 36.09
CA ARG A 447 40.38 39.83 34.95
C ARG A 447 39.37 38.75 35.38
N GLU A 448 39.63 38.00 36.43
CA GLU A 448 38.74 37.01 37.00
C GLU A 448 37.50 37.68 37.63
N ALA A 449 37.70 38.79 38.32
CA ALA A 449 36.63 39.58 38.91
C ALA A 449 35.69 40.15 37.80
N GLN A 450 36.26 40.68 36.74
CA GLN A 450 35.47 41.14 35.58
C GLN A 450 34.66 40.01 34.95
N TYR A 451 35.25 38.82 34.79
CA TYR A 451 34.57 37.64 34.23
C TYR A 451 33.44 37.18 35.16
N ALA A 452 33.70 37.06 36.47
CA ALA A 452 32.70 36.63 37.44
C ALA A 452 31.50 37.57 37.56
N MET A 453 31.72 38.87 37.36
CA MET A 453 30.69 39.91 37.43
C MET A 453 29.94 40.11 36.11
N HIS A 454 30.42 39.51 35.01
CA HIS A 454 29.75 39.67 33.70
C HIS A 454 28.34 39.08 33.72
N PRO A 455 27.31 39.77 33.18
CA PRO A 455 25.92 39.35 33.24
C PRO A 455 25.65 37.98 32.60
N SER A 456 26.45 37.60 31.60
CA SER A 456 26.31 36.32 30.88
C SER A 456 27.07 35.16 31.53
N THR A 457 27.87 35.43 32.58
CA THR A 457 28.63 34.36 33.27
C THR A 457 27.75 33.68 34.30
N HIS A 458 27.47 32.41 34.09
CA HIS A 458 26.62 31.61 34.96
C HIS A 458 27.23 30.21 35.16
N ILE A 459 26.73 29.51 36.16
CA ILE A 459 26.97 28.10 36.40
C ILE A 459 25.75 27.33 35.82
N ASP A 460 26.00 26.31 35.00
CA ASP A 460 24.94 25.54 34.35
C ASP A 460 24.00 24.92 35.39
N PHE A 461 24.57 24.32 36.45
CA PHE A 461 23.79 23.74 37.55
C PHE A 461 24.36 24.08 38.91
N LEU A 462 23.56 24.72 39.74
CA LEU A 462 23.87 24.92 41.16
C LEU A 462 22.95 24.04 41.99
N ILE A 463 23.52 23.13 42.76
CA ILE A 463 22.78 22.28 43.70
C ILE A 463 22.76 22.98 45.06
N ILE A 464 21.55 23.22 45.58
CA ILE A 464 21.37 23.89 46.87
C ILE A 464 20.52 23.04 47.83
N ASN A 465 20.72 23.23 49.10
CA ASN A 465 19.78 22.76 50.11
C ASN A 465 18.51 23.63 50.09
N ARG A 466 17.33 23.01 49.94
CA ARG A 466 16.05 23.74 49.84
C ARG A 466 15.71 24.54 51.11
N VAL A 467 16.17 24.09 52.28
CA VAL A 467 15.87 24.71 53.56
C VAL A 467 16.85 25.83 53.85
N SER A 468 18.16 25.55 53.85
CA SER A 468 19.19 26.54 54.17
C SER A 468 19.50 27.50 53.03
N LYS A 469 19.11 27.19 51.81
CA LYS A 469 19.44 27.92 50.56
C LYS A 469 20.95 27.99 50.26
N GLN A 470 21.76 27.22 50.97
CA GLN A 470 23.19 27.18 50.76
C GLN A 470 23.58 26.18 49.65
N PRO A 471 24.61 26.49 48.85
CA PRO A 471 25.23 25.54 47.93
C PRO A 471 25.72 24.31 48.68
N LEU A 472 25.64 23.14 48.01
CA LEU A 472 26.13 21.85 48.51
C LEU A 472 27.44 21.49 47.84
#